data_a5d4047afdd57362d722b5898bbafbb7
#
_entry.id   a5d4047afdd57362d722b5898bbafbb7
#
_cell.length_a   1.000
_cell.length_b   1.000
_cell.length_c   1.000
_cell.angle_alpha   90.00
_cell.angle_beta   90.00
_cell.angle_gamma   90.00
#
_symmetry.space_group_name_H-M   'P 1'
#
loop_
_entity.id
_entity.type
_entity.pdbx_description
1 polymer ?
#
loop_
_entity_poly.entity_id
_entity_poly.type
_entity_poly.pdbx_seq_one_letter_code
_entity_poly.pdbx_strand_id
1 'polypeptide(L)'
;SAIKGRVPFINFFDGFRTSHEIQKIAIWDYDDLKEMCDMDAVAAFRNHCLNPERPAMRGSHENGDTFFQHREACNGYYDALPEIVEEYMGKVNAKLGTDYKLFNYYGAPDAERVIIAMGSICDVAEEVIDYMNAHGEKVGLVKVRLYRPFRADRLLEAIPATCKKIAVLDRTKEPGALGEPLYLDVVTA
;
A
#
# COMPACT_ATOMS: atom_id res chain seq x y z
N SER A 1 9.74 4.99 4.68
CA SER A 1 9.62 3.51 4.56
C SER A 1 10.69 2.91 3.63
N ALA A 2 10.88 3.41 2.39
CA ALA A 2 11.78 2.80 1.40
C ALA A 2 13.22 2.59 1.90
N ILE A 3 13.85 3.63 2.44
CA ILE A 3 15.24 3.54 2.93
C ILE A 3 15.35 2.59 4.12
N LYS A 4 14.43 2.67 5.09
CA LYS A 4 14.42 1.78 6.26
C LYS A 4 14.14 0.33 5.87
N GLY A 5 13.19 0.10 4.96
CA GLY A 5 12.82 -1.23 4.48
C GLY A 5 13.79 -1.78 3.42
N ARG A 6 14.68 -0.95 2.86
CA ARG A 6 15.62 -1.33 1.79
C ARG A 6 14.94 -1.91 0.54
N VAL A 7 13.73 -1.45 0.27
CA VAL A 7 12.91 -1.85 -0.87
C VAL A 7 12.49 -0.59 -1.65
N PRO A 8 12.54 -0.59 -2.98
CA PRO A 8 12.04 0.52 -3.77
C PRO A 8 10.51 0.65 -3.62
N PHE A 9 10.02 1.89 -3.66
CA PHE A 9 8.60 2.21 -3.63
C PHE A 9 8.17 2.85 -4.93
N ILE A 10 7.01 2.44 -5.41
CA ILE A 10 6.31 3.10 -6.49
C ILE A 10 5.02 3.69 -5.89
N ASN A 11 4.92 5.01 -5.89
CA ASN A 11 3.67 5.70 -5.62
C ASN A 11 3.00 5.99 -6.96
N PHE A 12 1.78 5.55 -7.14
CA PHE A 12 1.04 5.72 -8.39
C PHE A 12 -0.38 6.20 -8.13
N PHE A 13 -0.90 6.94 -9.06
CA PHE A 13 -2.28 7.44 -9.09
C PHE A 13 -2.75 7.55 -10.53
N ASP A 14 -4.06 7.55 -10.73
CA ASP A 14 -4.62 7.74 -12.05
C ASP A 14 -4.46 9.20 -12.50
N GLY A 15 -4.02 9.38 -13.73
CA GLY A 15 -3.82 10.68 -14.33
C GLY A 15 -5.13 11.33 -14.80
N PHE A 16 -5.00 12.45 -15.50
CA PHE A 16 -6.03 13.28 -16.10
C PHE A 16 -7.02 13.84 -15.06
N ARG A 17 -8.04 13.11 -14.64
CA ARG A 17 -9.01 13.62 -13.65
C ARG A 17 -8.35 13.92 -12.31
N THR A 18 -7.81 12.93 -11.64
CA THR A 18 -7.15 13.07 -10.34
C THR A 18 -6.04 14.12 -10.34
N SER A 19 -5.24 14.20 -11.42
CA SER A 19 -4.18 15.19 -11.55
C SER A 19 -4.66 16.62 -11.83
N HIS A 20 -5.91 16.82 -12.19
CA HIS A 20 -6.52 18.13 -12.47
C HIS A 20 -7.52 18.58 -11.40
N GLU A 21 -7.83 17.74 -10.44
CA GLU A 21 -8.69 18.10 -9.33
C GLU A 21 -7.97 19.04 -8.34
N ILE A 22 -8.70 20.00 -7.82
CA ILE A 22 -8.19 20.92 -6.81
C ILE A 22 -8.61 20.39 -5.44
N GLN A 23 -7.63 20.03 -4.61
CA GLN A 23 -7.86 19.54 -3.26
C GLN A 23 -7.08 20.35 -2.23
N LYS A 24 -7.66 20.50 -1.06
CA LYS A 24 -6.98 21.09 0.08
C LYS A 24 -6.11 20.05 0.76
N ILE A 25 -4.82 20.32 0.89
CA ILE A 25 -3.86 19.44 1.56
C ILE A 25 -3.14 20.15 2.70
N ALA A 26 -2.68 19.40 3.69
CA ALA A 26 -1.71 19.88 4.66
C ALA A 26 -0.30 19.82 4.04
N ILE A 27 0.43 20.92 4.12
CA ILE A 27 1.82 21.00 3.66
C ILE A 27 2.72 20.90 4.90
N TRP A 28 3.71 20.02 4.83
CA TRP A 28 4.72 19.88 5.86
C TRP A 28 5.93 20.74 5.54
N ASP A 29 6.54 21.30 6.55
CA ASP A 29 7.83 21.97 6.42
C ASP A 29 9.01 20.99 6.48
N TYR A 30 10.23 21.49 6.34
CA TYR A 30 11.42 20.65 6.34
C TYR A 30 11.74 20.05 7.71
N ASP A 31 11.35 20.71 8.81
CA ASP A 31 11.56 20.17 10.15
C ASP A 31 10.63 18.99 10.40
N ASP A 32 9.38 19.06 9.94
CA ASP A 32 8.44 17.96 9.93
C ASP A 32 8.97 16.76 9.16
N LEU A 33 9.49 16.99 7.94
CA LEU A 33 10.06 15.94 7.10
C LEU A 33 11.31 15.32 7.74
N LYS A 34 12.14 16.13 8.40
CA LYS A 34 13.33 15.67 9.10
C LYS A 34 12.99 14.77 10.29
N GLU A 35 11.96 15.12 11.06
CA GLU A 35 11.45 14.30 12.16
C GLU A 35 11.00 12.92 11.69
N MET A 36 10.43 12.84 10.48
CA MET A 36 10.00 11.58 9.86
C MET A 36 11.16 10.74 9.32
N CYS A 37 12.36 11.32 9.13
CA CYS A 37 13.51 10.62 8.58
C CYS A 37 14.20 9.75 9.63
N ASP A 38 14.41 8.47 9.30
CA ASP A 38 15.33 7.60 10.01
C ASP A 38 16.75 7.87 9.52
N MET A 39 17.49 8.73 10.25
CA MET A 39 18.81 9.16 9.83
C MET A 39 19.87 8.06 9.92
N ASP A 40 19.68 7.06 10.79
CA ASP A 40 20.56 5.90 10.86
C ASP A 40 20.40 5.01 9.62
N ALA A 41 19.14 4.81 9.18
CA ALA A 41 18.86 4.12 7.93
C ALA A 41 19.41 4.89 6.72
N VAL A 42 19.34 6.23 6.71
CA VAL A 42 19.97 7.08 5.67
C VAL A 42 21.48 6.93 5.66
N ALA A 43 22.12 6.95 6.82
CA ALA A 43 23.57 6.75 6.94
C ALA A 43 23.98 5.35 6.44
N ALA A 44 23.27 4.32 6.86
CA ALA A 44 23.49 2.95 6.39
C ALA A 44 23.36 2.84 4.88
N PHE A 45 22.29 3.43 4.29
CA PHE A 45 22.09 3.47 2.85
C PHE A 45 23.27 4.14 2.12
N ARG A 46 23.72 5.31 2.60
CA ARG A 46 24.86 6.04 2.02
C ARG A 46 26.15 5.25 2.11
N ASN A 47 26.35 4.50 3.20
CA ASN A 47 27.54 3.65 3.36
C ASN A 47 27.60 2.48 2.37
N HIS A 48 26.45 2.08 1.79
CA HIS A 48 26.38 1.07 0.74
C HIS A 48 26.57 1.65 -0.68
N CYS A 49 26.58 2.97 -0.84
CA CYS A 49 26.82 3.58 -2.14
C CYS A 49 28.27 3.36 -2.60
N LEU A 50 28.47 3.35 -3.92
CA LEU A 50 29.80 3.32 -4.50
C LEU A 50 30.59 4.56 -4.09
N ASN A 51 31.78 4.37 -3.57
CA ASN A 51 32.66 5.45 -3.11
C ASN A 51 34.08 5.19 -3.56
N PRO A 52 34.74 6.14 -4.27
CA PRO A 52 36.12 5.97 -4.73
C PRO A 52 37.13 5.71 -3.60
N GLU A 53 36.90 6.27 -2.41
CA GLU A 53 37.79 6.06 -1.23
C GLU A 53 37.58 4.67 -0.59
N ARG A 54 36.47 4.03 -0.87
CA ARG A 54 36.12 2.68 -0.45
C ARG A 54 35.59 1.88 -1.64
N PRO A 55 36.46 1.56 -2.60
CA PRO A 55 36.01 0.92 -3.84
C PRO A 55 35.44 -0.47 -3.56
N ALA A 56 34.31 -0.76 -4.19
CA ALA A 56 33.64 -2.06 -4.16
C ALA A 56 33.16 -2.41 -5.57
N MET A 57 33.36 -3.65 -5.95
CA MET A 57 32.82 -4.16 -7.19
C MET A 57 31.37 -4.60 -6.95
N ARG A 58 30.45 -4.07 -7.75
CA ARG A 58 29.03 -4.47 -7.78
C ARG A 58 28.57 -4.58 -9.21
N GLY A 59 27.67 -5.47 -9.42
CA GLY A 59 27.22 -5.85 -10.74
C GLY A 59 28.03 -7.01 -11.25
N SER A 60 27.45 -7.79 -12.00
CA SER A 60 27.96 -8.88 -12.80
C SER A 60 26.80 -9.73 -13.28
N HIS A 61 27.09 -10.79 -13.98
CA HIS A 61 26.15 -11.81 -14.35
C HIS A 61 25.98 -12.82 -13.22
N GLU A 62 24.74 -13.18 -12.89
CA GLU A 62 24.41 -14.26 -11.98
C GLU A 62 23.95 -15.47 -12.78
N ASN A 63 24.66 -16.57 -12.61
CA ASN A 63 24.28 -17.86 -13.23
C ASN A 63 23.14 -18.54 -12.43
N GLY A 64 22.56 -19.59 -13.00
CA GLY A 64 21.47 -20.33 -12.40
C GLY A 64 21.82 -21.00 -11.06
N ASP A 65 23.08 -21.14 -10.73
CA ASP A 65 23.58 -21.69 -9.45
C ASP A 65 23.49 -20.68 -8.29
N THR A 66 23.51 -19.38 -8.57
CA THR A 66 23.48 -18.32 -7.54
C THR A 66 22.25 -17.44 -7.60
N PHE A 67 21.61 -17.29 -8.76
CA PHE A 67 20.49 -16.36 -8.95
C PHE A 67 19.30 -16.69 -8.05
N PHE A 68 18.92 -17.96 -7.93
CA PHE A 68 17.80 -18.37 -7.11
C PHE A 68 17.99 -18.00 -5.62
N GLN A 69 19.18 -18.32 -5.09
CA GLN A 69 19.52 -17.98 -3.69
C GLN A 69 19.48 -16.48 -3.43
N HIS A 70 19.98 -15.66 -4.37
CA HIS A 70 19.91 -14.20 -4.25
C HIS A 70 18.49 -13.67 -4.33
N ARG A 71 17.64 -14.28 -5.16
CA ARG A 71 16.20 -13.92 -5.22
C ARG A 71 15.47 -14.29 -3.94
N GLU A 72 15.71 -15.47 -3.38
CA GLU A 72 15.13 -15.88 -2.10
C GLU A 72 15.62 -15.01 -0.92
N ALA A 73 16.86 -14.56 -0.93
CA ALA A 73 17.41 -13.67 0.08
C ALA A 73 16.66 -12.31 0.17
N CYS A 74 15.93 -11.93 -0.87
CA CYS A 74 15.10 -10.71 -0.84
C CYS A 74 13.85 -10.84 0.04
N ASN A 75 13.35 -12.05 0.31
CA ASN A 75 12.08 -12.29 0.97
C ASN A 75 12.01 -11.59 2.33
N GLY A 76 13.06 -11.68 3.14
CA GLY A 76 13.08 -11.06 4.47
C GLY A 76 12.89 -9.53 4.46
N TYR A 77 13.27 -8.83 3.39
CA TYR A 77 13.03 -7.40 3.25
C TYR A 77 11.54 -7.12 2.94
N TYR A 78 10.94 -7.92 2.08
CA TYR A 78 9.52 -7.76 1.73
C TYR A 78 8.61 -8.20 2.88
N ASP A 79 8.99 -9.22 3.64
CA ASP A 79 8.23 -9.70 4.80
C ASP A 79 8.20 -8.66 5.93
N ALA A 80 9.30 -7.94 6.16
CA ALA A 80 9.39 -6.89 7.18
C ALA A 80 8.75 -5.56 6.75
N LEU A 81 8.47 -5.36 5.46
CA LEU A 81 8.06 -4.06 4.94
C LEU A 81 6.68 -3.58 5.42
N PRO A 82 5.64 -4.43 5.53
CA PRO A 82 4.32 -4.00 5.98
C PRO A 82 4.35 -3.34 7.35
N GLU A 83 5.05 -3.90 8.32
CA GLU A 83 5.20 -3.34 9.67
C GLU A 83 5.91 -1.98 9.66
N ILE A 84 6.94 -1.82 8.79
CA ILE A 84 7.62 -0.54 8.60
C ILE A 84 6.65 0.50 8.00
N VAL A 85 5.80 0.09 7.07
CA VAL A 85 4.80 0.99 6.48
C VAL A 85 3.75 1.38 7.51
N GLU A 86 3.25 0.44 8.31
CA GLU A 86 2.31 0.72 9.40
C GLU A 86 2.90 1.68 10.44
N GLU A 87 4.19 1.52 10.81
CA GLU A 87 4.89 2.46 11.71
C GLU A 87 4.84 3.89 11.14
N TYR A 88 5.16 4.06 9.87
CA TYR A 88 5.15 5.40 9.25
C TYR A 88 3.74 5.93 9.03
N MET A 89 2.76 5.10 8.71
CA MET A 89 1.36 5.49 8.68
C MET A 89 0.92 5.99 10.07
N GLY A 90 1.32 5.31 11.14
CA GLY A 90 1.06 5.75 12.52
C GLY A 90 1.66 7.12 12.84
N LYS A 91 2.88 7.40 12.41
CA LYS A 91 3.51 8.73 12.55
C LYS A 91 2.74 9.82 11.79
N VAL A 92 2.31 9.52 10.56
CA VAL A 92 1.49 10.43 9.75
C VAL A 92 0.14 10.67 10.42
N ASN A 93 -0.51 9.62 10.89
CA ASN A 93 -1.80 9.70 11.58
C ASN A 93 -1.72 10.59 12.83
N ALA A 94 -0.68 10.42 13.63
CA ALA A 94 -0.46 11.23 14.84
C ALA A 94 -0.28 12.72 14.50
N LYS A 95 0.35 13.03 13.36
CA LYS A 95 0.62 14.40 12.95
C LYS A 95 -0.57 15.09 12.28
N LEU A 96 -1.35 14.36 11.50
CA LEU A 96 -2.45 14.91 10.69
C LEU A 96 -3.84 14.63 11.26
N GLY A 97 -3.96 13.78 12.28
CA GLY A 97 -5.26 13.34 12.79
C GLY A 97 -6.00 12.42 11.82
N THR A 98 -5.26 11.64 11.01
CA THR A 98 -5.79 10.69 10.04
C THR A 98 -5.82 9.27 10.61
N ASP A 99 -6.36 8.31 9.84
CA ASP A 99 -6.50 6.89 10.22
C ASP A 99 -5.95 5.97 9.12
N TYR A 100 -4.78 6.25 8.58
CA TYR A 100 -4.19 5.43 7.53
C TYR A 100 -3.74 4.07 8.06
N LYS A 101 -4.14 3.00 7.36
CA LYS A 101 -3.76 1.61 7.57
C LYS A 101 -3.42 0.97 6.23
N LEU A 102 -2.84 -0.22 6.23
CA LEU A 102 -2.57 -0.96 4.98
C LEU A 102 -3.88 -1.20 4.20
N PHE A 103 -4.95 -1.50 4.93
CA PHE A 103 -6.32 -1.63 4.45
C PHE A 103 -7.24 -0.82 5.36
N ASN A 104 -7.92 0.18 4.84
CA ASN A 104 -8.89 0.95 5.60
C ASN A 104 -10.30 0.50 5.27
N TYR A 105 -11.07 0.15 6.29
CA TYR A 105 -12.49 -0.11 6.16
C TYR A 105 -13.30 1.18 6.29
N TYR A 106 -14.37 1.28 5.49
CA TYR A 106 -15.37 2.36 5.56
C TYR A 106 -16.76 1.81 5.32
N GLY A 107 -17.77 2.26 6.08
CA GLY A 107 -19.17 1.91 5.91
C GLY A 107 -19.82 1.25 7.11
N ALA A 108 -20.86 0.47 6.90
CA ALA A 108 -21.62 -0.18 7.97
C ALA A 108 -20.75 -1.20 8.72
N PRO A 109 -20.72 -1.18 10.07
CA PRO A 109 -19.89 -2.12 10.83
C PRO A 109 -20.37 -3.58 10.70
N ASP A 110 -21.61 -3.77 10.29
CA ASP A 110 -22.26 -5.06 10.03
C ASP A 110 -22.54 -5.27 8.53
N ALA A 111 -21.70 -4.73 7.67
CA ALA A 111 -21.86 -4.86 6.22
C ALA A 111 -21.94 -6.31 5.77
N GLU A 112 -22.91 -6.61 4.93
CA GLU A 112 -23.07 -7.92 4.29
C GLU A 112 -22.45 -7.98 2.89
N ARG A 113 -22.17 -6.81 2.30
CA ARG A 113 -21.56 -6.63 0.98
C ARG A 113 -20.44 -5.62 1.09
N VAL A 114 -19.28 -5.97 0.60
CA VAL A 114 -18.08 -5.12 0.67
C VAL A 114 -17.49 -4.97 -0.72
N ILE A 115 -17.12 -3.75 -1.07
CA ILE A 115 -16.28 -3.45 -2.23
C ILE A 115 -14.84 -3.39 -1.76
N ILE A 116 -13.91 -3.96 -2.52
CA ILE A 116 -12.47 -3.78 -2.34
C ILE A 116 -11.93 -3.02 -3.54
N ALA A 117 -11.28 -1.91 -3.30
CA ALA A 117 -10.77 -1.03 -4.35
C ALA A 117 -9.52 -0.27 -3.90
N MET A 118 -8.80 0.33 -4.85
CA MET A 118 -7.67 1.21 -4.61
C MET A 118 -7.72 2.42 -5.55
N GLY A 119 -7.11 3.53 -5.09
CA GLY A 119 -7.01 4.77 -5.87
C GLY A 119 -8.24 5.66 -5.78
N SER A 120 -8.41 6.53 -6.76
CA SER A 120 -9.39 7.62 -6.75
C SER A 120 -10.86 7.18 -6.70
N ILE A 121 -11.17 5.96 -7.12
CA ILE A 121 -12.53 5.42 -7.01
C ILE A 121 -13.02 5.33 -5.57
N CYS A 122 -12.11 5.26 -4.59
CA CYS A 122 -12.47 5.12 -3.19
C CYS A 122 -13.27 6.31 -2.66
N ASP A 123 -12.94 7.53 -3.07
CA ASP A 123 -13.64 8.74 -2.61
C ASP A 123 -15.10 8.76 -3.09
N VAL A 124 -15.32 8.44 -4.36
CA VAL A 124 -16.68 8.31 -4.91
C VAL A 124 -17.43 7.13 -4.28
N ALA A 125 -16.72 6.03 -3.99
CA ALA A 125 -17.35 4.87 -3.36
C ALA A 125 -17.83 5.17 -1.94
N GLU A 126 -17.13 6.02 -1.17
CA GLU A 126 -17.58 6.47 0.16
C GLU A 126 -18.92 7.21 0.09
N GLU A 127 -19.07 8.14 -0.82
CA GLU A 127 -20.33 8.88 -1.05
C GLU A 127 -21.50 7.92 -1.37
N VAL A 128 -21.24 6.93 -2.24
CA VAL A 128 -22.26 5.94 -2.60
C VAL A 128 -22.61 5.04 -1.41
N ILE A 129 -21.62 4.63 -0.61
CA ILE A 129 -21.82 3.81 0.57
C ILE A 129 -22.63 4.55 1.62
N ASP A 130 -22.35 5.82 1.86
CA ASP A 130 -23.12 6.66 2.77
C ASP A 130 -24.58 6.76 2.32
N TYR A 131 -24.79 7.02 1.05
CA TYR A 131 -26.14 7.06 0.47
C TYR A 131 -26.88 5.73 0.65
N MET A 132 -26.25 4.61 0.33
CA MET A 132 -26.88 3.28 0.42
C MET A 132 -27.20 2.91 1.88
N ASN A 133 -26.26 3.14 2.80
CA ASN A 133 -26.45 2.85 4.21
C ASN A 133 -27.56 3.73 4.83
N ALA A 134 -27.66 5.00 4.42
CA ALA A 134 -28.75 5.88 4.83
C ALA A 134 -30.14 5.40 4.34
N HIS A 135 -30.17 4.56 3.28
CA HIS A 135 -31.39 3.95 2.76
C HIS A 135 -31.62 2.50 3.23
N GLY A 136 -30.92 2.09 4.28
CA GLY A 136 -31.15 0.80 4.94
C GLY A 136 -30.36 -0.38 4.36
N GLU A 137 -29.42 -0.12 3.46
CA GLU A 137 -28.49 -1.14 2.99
C GLU A 137 -27.35 -1.36 3.99
N LYS A 138 -26.67 -2.52 3.89
CA LYS A 138 -25.52 -2.86 4.73
C LYS A 138 -24.31 -3.11 3.84
N VAL A 139 -23.66 -2.02 3.48
CA VAL A 139 -22.54 -2.03 2.54
C VAL A 139 -21.29 -1.37 3.13
N GLY A 140 -20.13 -1.79 2.65
CA GLY A 140 -18.84 -1.26 3.05
C GLY A 140 -17.82 -1.27 1.93
N LEU A 141 -16.71 -0.59 2.19
CA LEU A 141 -15.55 -0.46 1.31
C LEU A 141 -14.29 -0.81 2.09
N VAL A 142 -13.42 -1.61 1.49
CA VAL A 142 -12.02 -1.74 1.92
C VAL A 142 -11.15 -1.00 0.91
N LYS A 143 -10.44 0.02 1.40
CA LYS A 143 -9.47 0.80 0.62
C LYS A 143 -8.08 0.20 0.76
N VAL A 144 -7.50 -0.28 -0.34
CA VAL A 144 -6.14 -0.83 -0.38
C VAL A 144 -5.15 0.31 -0.51
N ARG A 145 -4.31 0.51 0.51
CA ARG A 145 -3.26 1.54 0.53
C ARG A 145 -1.87 0.98 0.29
N LEU A 146 -1.55 -0.20 0.83
CA LEU A 146 -0.34 -0.94 0.46
C LEU A 146 -0.73 -2.14 -0.40
N TYR A 147 -0.47 -2.02 -1.71
CA TYR A 147 -0.79 -3.09 -2.66
C TYR A 147 0.28 -4.19 -2.68
N ARG A 148 1.55 -3.83 -2.54
CA ARG A 148 2.69 -4.77 -2.49
C ARG A 148 3.68 -4.39 -1.39
N PRO A 149 4.12 -5.34 -0.56
CA PRO A 149 3.66 -6.74 -0.50
C PRO A 149 2.22 -6.84 0.01
N PHE A 150 1.44 -7.78 -0.54
CA PHE A 150 0.04 -7.97 -0.17
C PHE A 150 -0.06 -8.75 1.15
N ARG A 151 -0.82 -8.25 2.12
CA ARG A 151 -1.00 -8.86 3.44
C ARG A 151 -2.43 -9.39 3.58
N ALA A 152 -2.60 -10.70 3.31
CA ALA A 152 -3.89 -11.37 3.41
C ALA A 152 -4.50 -11.25 4.81
N ASP A 153 -3.70 -11.42 5.87
CA ASP A 153 -4.13 -11.28 7.25
C ASP A 153 -4.74 -9.90 7.54
N ARG A 154 -4.07 -8.83 7.12
CA ARG A 154 -4.55 -7.45 7.30
C ARG A 154 -5.80 -7.14 6.48
N LEU A 155 -5.92 -7.72 5.29
CA LEU A 155 -7.14 -7.62 4.50
C LEU A 155 -8.32 -8.28 5.23
N LEU A 156 -8.13 -9.51 5.70
CA LEU A 156 -9.18 -10.27 6.40
C LEU A 156 -9.61 -9.59 7.70
N GLU A 157 -8.68 -9.00 8.45
CA GLU A 157 -8.98 -8.20 9.64
C GLU A 157 -9.84 -6.94 9.33
N ALA A 158 -9.67 -6.37 8.13
CA ALA A 158 -10.43 -5.19 7.72
C ALA A 158 -11.87 -5.50 7.26
N ILE A 159 -12.18 -6.75 6.92
CA ILE A 159 -13.49 -7.14 6.41
C ILE A 159 -14.42 -7.48 7.58
N PRO A 160 -15.63 -6.90 7.70
CA PRO A 160 -16.59 -7.28 8.73
C PRO A 160 -16.94 -8.78 8.69
N ALA A 161 -17.03 -9.40 9.86
CA ALA A 161 -17.37 -10.84 9.97
C ALA A 161 -18.77 -11.18 9.40
N THR A 162 -19.63 -10.19 9.23
CA THR A 162 -20.96 -10.31 8.64
C THR A 162 -20.95 -10.34 7.11
N CYS A 163 -19.80 -10.07 6.48
CA CYS A 163 -19.66 -9.99 5.05
C CYS A 163 -19.96 -11.35 4.37
N LYS A 164 -20.86 -11.31 3.39
CA LYS A 164 -21.28 -12.49 2.62
C LYS A 164 -20.87 -12.41 1.15
N LYS A 165 -20.63 -11.20 0.65
CA LYS A 165 -20.30 -10.94 -0.76
C LYS A 165 -19.24 -9.85 -0.87
N ILE A 166 -18.24 -10.11 -1.69
CA ILE A 166 -17.16 -9.18 -1.99
C ILE A 166 -17.18 -8.89 -3.50
N ALA A 167 -17.09 -7.61 -3.84
CA ALA A 167 -16.82 -7.17 -5.20
C ALA A 167 -15.45 -6.49 -5.23
N VAL A 168 -14.59 -6.91 -6.15
CA VAL A 168 -13.27 -6.29 -6.32
C VAL A 168 -13.29 -5.42 -7.57
N LEU A 169 -12.87 -4.17 -7.42
CA LEU A 169 -12.78 -3.22 -8.53
C LEU A 169 -11.33 -3.02 -8.93
N ASP A 170 -11.01 -3.43 -10.13
CA ASP A 170 -9.76 -3.14 -10.81
C ASP A 170 -9.98 -2.13 -11.93
N ARG A 171 -9.08 -1.16 -12.07
CA ARG A 171 -9.13 -0.21 -13.17
C ARG A 171 -8.32 -0.68 -14.40
N THR A 172 -7.61 -1.75 -14.25
CA THR A 172 -6.85 -2.40 -15.33
C THR A 172 -7.63 -3.50 -16.00
N LYS A 173 -7.21 -3.90 -17.18
CA LYS A 173 -7.71 -5.05 -17.89
C LYS A 173 -6.53 -5.87 -18.41
N GLU A 174 -6.49 -7.15 -18.03
CA GLU A 174 -5.53 -8.12 -18.56
C GLU A 174 -6.23 -9.09 -19.52
N PRO A 175 -6.17 -8.85 -20.83
CA PRO A 175 -6.80 -9.74 -21.81
C PRO A 175 -6.23 -11.17 -21.71
N GLY A 176 -7.12 -12.16 -21.55
CA GLY A 176 -6.74 -13.57 -21.44
C GLY A 176 -6.40 -14.05 -20.02
N ALA A 177 -6.33 -13.17 -19.02
CA ALA A 177 -6.19 -13.57 -17.62
C ALA A 177 -7.52 -14.06 -17.04
N LEU A 178 -7.44 -14.87 -15.96
CA LEU A 178 -8.62 -15.32 -15.22
C LEU A 178 -9.26 -14.19 -14.40
N GLY A 179 -8.52 -13.15 -14.12
CA GLY A 179 -8.96 -11.95 -13.40
C GLY A 179 -7.85 -10.90 -13.40
N GLU A 180 -8.20 -9.71 -13.00
CA GLU A 180 -7.28 -8.59 -12.86
C GLU A 180 -6.43 -8.72 -11.57
N PRO A 181 -5.30 -8.01 -11.44
CA PRO A 181 -4.32 -8.23 -10.39
C PRO A 181 -4.88 -8.15 -8.96
N LEU A 182 -5.65 -7.11 -8.62
CA LEU A 182 -6.21 -6.98 -7.27
C LEU A 182 -7.24 -8.08 -6.99
N TYR A 183 -8.08 -8.42 -7.98
CA TYR A 183 -9.04 -9.51 -7.84
C TYR A 183 -8.36 -10.84 -7.54
N LEU A 184 -7.28 -11.17 -8.26
CA LEU A 184 -6.54 -12.41 -8.05
C LEU A 184 -5.90 -12.48 -6.65
N ASP A 185 -5.35 -11.35 -6.16
CA ASP A 185 -4.80 -11.30 -4.80
C ASP A 185 -5.89 -11.51 -3.73
N VAL A 186 -7.04 -10.85 -3.89
CA VAL A 186 -8.16 -10.97 -2.94
C VAL A 186 -8.75 -12.39 -2.93
N VAL A 187 -8.87 -13.02 -4.09
CA VAL A 187 -9.38 -14.41 -4.19
C VAL A 187 -8.39 -15.42 -3.61
N THR A 188 -7.09 -15.09 -3.66
CA THR A 188 -6.03 -15.96 -3.11
C THR A 188 -5.93 -15.82 -1.59
N ALA A 189 -6.24 -14.65 -1.04
CA ALA A 189 -6.25 -14.36 0.39
C ALA A 189 -7.39 -15.06 1.13
#